data_af078e0c15a267809a2308af3e2d4d5f
#
_entry.id   af078e0c15a267809a2308af3e2d4d5f
#
_cell.length_a   1.000
_cell.length_b   1.000
_cell.length_c   1.000
_cell.angle_alpha   90.00
_cell.angle_beta   90.00
_cell.angle_gamma   90.00
#
_symmetry.space_group_name_H-M   'P 1'
#
loop_
_entity.id
_entity.type
_entity.pdbx_description
1 polymer ?
#
loop_
_entity_poly.entity_id
_entity_poly.type
_entity_poly.pdbx_seq_one_letter_code
_entity_poly.pdbx_strand_id
1 'polypeptide(L)'
;MPSLKGTQTEKNILTAFAGESQARNRYTYAATKAREEGYVQIADIFSETADQEREHAKRFFRFLEGGEAEVRACFPAGVIGTTAENLKQAAEGELYEWGSMYPDFAKTAREEGFEAVAKVFEAIAVAEKQHEKRYRGLLANVEAGTVFKKSKKVVWRCRNCGYIHEGEEAPAVCPACAHPRAHFEVLAENW
;
A
#
# COMPACT_ATOMS: atom_id res chain seq x y z
N MET A 1 29.66 14.06 2.99
CA MET A 1 29.28 12.75 3.56
C MET A 1 30.20 11.70 2.94
N PRO A 2 30.53 10.62 3.63
CA PRO A 2 31.26 9.52 2.99
C PRO A 2 30.45 8.96 1.81
N SER A 3 31.13 8.33 0.82
CA SER A 3 30.47 7.68 -0.29
C SER A 3 29.71 6.44 0.17
N LEU A 4 28.53 6.20 -0.38
CA LEU A 4 27.74 4.99 -0.14
C LEU A 4 28.31 3.78 -0.90
N LYS A 5 29.10 3.99 -1.96
CA LYS A 5 29.56 2.94 -2.85
C LYS A 5 30.29 1.82 -2.11
N GLY A 6 29.83 0.59 -2.32
CA GLY A 6 30.40 -0.63 -1.74
C GLY A 6 29.98 -0.92 -0.30
N THR A 7 29.21 -0.05 0.35
CA THR A 7 28.73 -0.24 1.73
C THR A 7 27.55 -1.19 1.82
N GLN A 8 27.26 -1.71 3.01
CA GLN A 8 26.03 -2.47 3.25
C GLN A 8 24.79 -1.58 3.14
N THR A 9 24.91 -0.30 3.51
CA THR A 9 23.84 0.71 3.36
C THR A 9 23.46 0.89 1.90
N GLU A 10 24.41 0.95 0.97
CA GLU A 10 24.09 1.00 -0.47
C GLU A 10 23.27 -0.23 -0.92
N LYS A 11 23.69 -1.43 -0.51
CA LYS A 11 22.96 -2.67 -0.83
C LYS A 11 21.55 -2.67 -0.25
N ASN A 12 21.39 -2.18 0.96
CA ASN A 12 20.08 -2.05 1.60
C ASN A 12 19.18 -1.04 0.87
N ILE A 13 19.72 0.10 0.43
CA ILE A 13 19.01 1.09 -0.40
C ILE A 13 18.57 0.46 -1.73
N LEU A 14 19.45 -0.29 -2.40
CA LEU A 14 19.12 -0.97 -3.66
C LEU A 14 18.05 -2.03 -3.46
N THR A 15 18.12 -2.80 -2.38
CA THR A 15 17.11 -3.79 -2.00
C THR A 15 15.75 -3.11 -1.74
N ALA A 16 15.73 -2.02 -0.97
CA ALA A 16 14.53 -1.24 -0.72
C ALA A 16 13.95 -0.64 -2.01
N PHE A 17 14.76 0.01 -2.83
CA PHE A 17 14.34 0.55 -4.13
C PHE A 17 13.68 -0.52 -5.02
N ALA A 18 14.27 -1.70 -5.10
CA ALA A 18 13.69 -2.80 -5.87
C ALA A 18 12.41 -3.35 -5.22
N GLY A 19 12.36 -3.41 -3.87
CA GLY A 19 11.20 -3.79 -3.09
C GLY A 19 9.99 -2.91 -3.38
N GLU A 20 10.15 -1.60 -3.21
CA GLU A 20 9.11 -0.61 -3.50
C GLU A 20 8.68 -0.63 -4.98
N SER A 21 9.63 -0.77 -5.89
CA SER A 21 9.33 -0.81 -7.33
C SER A 21 8.47 -2.01 -7.72
N GLN A 22 8.73 -3.20 -7.14
CA GLN A 22 7.90 -4.37 -7.40
C GLN A 22 6.57 -4.31 -6.64
N ALA A 23 6.53 -3.77 -5.39
CA ALA A 23 5.31 -3.57 -4.62
C ALA A 23 4.33 -2.66 -5.37
N ARG A 24 4.82 -1.52 -5.90
CA ARG A 24 4.05 -0.65 -6.78
C ARG A 24 3.36 -1.41 -7.91
N ASN A 25 4.10 -2.27 -8.63
CA ASN A 25 3.50 -3.03 -9.73
C ASN A 25 2.47 -4.04 -9.22
N ARG A 26 2.77 -4.79 -8.18
CA ARG A 26 1.83 -5.76 -7.58
C ARG A 26 0.54 -5.09 -7.11
N TYR A 27 0.62 -3.92 -6.46
CA TYR A 27 -0.57 -3.18 -6.02
C TYR A 27 -1.39 -2.64 -7.20
N THR A 28 -0.75 -2.23 -8.29
CA THR A 28 -1.46 -1.87 -9.53
C THR A 28 -2.25 -3.07 -10.10
N TYR A 29 -1.66 -4.27 -10.07
CA TYR A 29 -2.35 -5.49 -10.53
C TYR A 29 -3.48 -5.88 -9.57
N ALA A 30 -3.26 -5.79 -8.25
CA ALA A 30 -4.28 -6.03 -7.23
C ALA A 30 -5.45 -5.03 -7.34
N ALA A 31 -5.18 -3.78 -7.67
CA ALA A 31 -6.21 -2.77 -7.94
C ALA A 31 -7.12 -3.17 -9.11
N THR A 32 -6.54 -3.68 -10.21
CA THR A 32 -7.32 -4.18 -11.34
C THR A 32 -8.24 -5.31 -10.90
N LYS A 33 -7.70 -6.29 -10.15
CA LYS A 33 -8.46 -7.43 -9.64
C LYS A 33 -9.60 -7.02 -8.70
N ALA A 34 -9.34 -6.10 -7.78
CA ALA A 34 -10.36 -5.59 -6.87
C ALA A 34 -11.50 -4.87 -7.62
N ARG A 35 -11.19 -4.15 -8.70
CA ARG A 35 -12.19 -3.51 -9.55
C ARG A 35 -13.04 -4.51 -10.30
N GLU A 36 -12.45 -5.58 -10.84
CA GLU A 36 -13.15 -6.70 -11.48
C GLU A 36 -14.11 -7.41 -10.51
N GLU A 37 -13.72 -7.55 -9.24
CA GLU A 37 -14.55 -8.16 -8.19
C GLU A 37 -15.58 -7.21 -7.59
N GLY A 38 -15.63 -5.95 -8.05
CA GLY A 38 -16.64 -4.97 -7.63
C GLY A 38 -16.29 -4.22 -6.35
N TYR A 39 -15.02 -4.12 -5.98
CA TYR A 39 -14.53 -3.38 -4.83
C TYR A 39 -13.80 -2.10 -5.24
N VAL A 40 -14.53 -1.11 -5.78
CA VAL A 40 -13.92 0.12 -6.35
C VAL A 40 -13.12 0.90 -5.30
N GLN A 41 -13.61 1.02 -4.06
CA GLN A 41 -12.84 1.67 -3.00
C GLN A 41 -11.51 0.96 -2.74
N ILE A 42 -11.50 -0.37 -2.65
CA ILE A 42 -10.29 -1.16 -2.41
C ILE A 42 -9.32 -1.01 -3.58
N ALA A 43 -9.84 -1.02 -4.82
CA ALA A 43 -9.03 -0.79 -6.02
C ALA A 43 -8.34 0.57 -6.00
N ASP A 44 -9.06 1.62 -5.61
CA ASP A 44 -8.48 2.96 -5.55
C ASP A 44 -7.46 3.10 -4.41
N ILE A 45 -7.67 2.40 -3.28
CA ILE A 45 -6.70 2.35 -2.17
C ILE A 45 -5.42 1.61 -2.61
N PHE A 46 -5.52 0.50 -3.34
CA PHE A 46 -4.33 -0.16 -3.91
C PHE A 46 -3.60 0.77 -4.89
N SER A 47 -4.33 1.50 -5.73
CA SER A 47 -3.73 2.44 -6.69
C SER A 47 -3.02 3.60 -5.98
N GLU A 48 -3.65 4.16 -4.94
CA GLU A 48 -3.07 5.20 -4.10
C GLU A 48 -1.77 4.71 -3.44
N THR A 49 -1.80 3.52 -2.82
CA THR A 49 -0.61 2.94 -2.20
C THR A 49 0.48 2.68 -3.25
N ALA A 50 0.13 2.15 -4.43
CA ALA A 50 1.09 1.98 -5.51
C ALA A 50 1.81 3.28 -5.92
N ASP A 51 1.10 4.42 -5.88
CA ASP A 51 1.71 5.73 -6.12
C ASP A 51 2.61 6.18 -4.96
N GLN A 52 2.27 5.81 -3.72
CA GLN A 52 3.10 6.07 -2.54
C GLN A 52 4.40 5.26 -2.59
N GLU A 53 4.35 3.96 -2.94
CA GLU A 53 5.55 3.12 -3.12
C GLU A 53 6.48 3.66 -4.22
N ARG A 54 5.92 4.27 -5.28
CA ARG A 54 6.75 4.97 -6.27
C ARG A 54 7.54 6.13 -5.64
N GLU A 55 6.97 6.89 -4.73
CA GLU A 55 7.67 8.00 -4.07
C GLU A 55 8.70 7.48 -3.05
N HIS A 56 8.43 6.35 -2.36
CA HIS A 56 9.42 5.67 -1.51
C HIS A 56 10.61 5.19 -2.35
N ALA A 57 10.36 4.47 -3.44
CA ALA A 57 11.39 4.04 -4.39
C ALA A 57 12.24 5.22 -4.88
N LYS A 58 11.60 6.31 -5.29
CA LYS A 58 12.25 7.54 -5.73
C LYS A 58 13.10 8.18 -4.61
N ARG A 59 12.64 8.08 -3.36
CA ARG A 59 13.40 8.60 -2.22
C ARG A 59 14.68 7.81 -2.00
N PHE A 60 14.63 6.49 -2.08
CA PHE A 60 15.82 5.63 -2.01
C PHE A 60 16.77 5.86 -3.20
N PHE A 61 16.23 5.94 -4.41
CA PHE A 61 17.01 6.19 -5.63
C PHE A 61 17.85 7.47 -5.55
N ARG A 62 17.36 8.51 -4.87
CA ARG A 62 18.09 9.78 -4.69
C ARG A 62 19.37 9.69 -3.85
N PHE A 63 19.57 8.60 -3.12
CA PHE A 63 20.82 8.37 -2.40
C PHE A 63 21.90 7.71 -3.25
N LEU A 64 21.53 7.09 -4.37
CA LEU A 64 22.47 6.39 -5.22
C LEU A 64 23.36 7.37 -5.99
N GLU A 65 24.63 6.99 -6.14
CA GLU A 65 25.68 7.86 -6.69
C GLU A 65 25.96 7.59 -8.18
N GLY A 66 25.04 6.92 -8.87
CA GLY A 66 25.12 6.61 -10.30
C GLY A 66 25.99 5.40 -10.63
N GLY A 67 25.98 5.02 -11.93
CA GLY A 67 26.59 3.81 -12.44
C GLY A 67 25.60 2.64 -12.48
N GLU A 68 26.12 1.44 -12.74
CA GLU A 68 25.37 0.20 -12.69
C GLU A 68 25.54 -0.46 -11.32
N ALA A 69 24.48 -1.07 -10.79
CA ALA A 69 24.50 -1.76 -9.51
C ALA A 69 23.75 -3.08 -9.61
N GLU A 70 24.31 -4.13 -9.00
CA GLU A 70 23.64 -5.43 -8.86
C GLU A 70 22.73 -5.42 -7.65
N VAL A 71 21.47 -5.91 -7.81
CA VAL A 71 20.54 -6.12 -6.70
C VAL A 71 20.37 -7.61 -6.47
N ARG A 72 20.60 -8.06 -5.24
CA ARG A 72 20.31 -9.43 -4.79
C ARG A 72 19.29 -9.37 -3.68
N ALA A 73 18.05 -9.70 -4.00
CA ALA A 73 16.94 -9.69 -3.06
C ALA A 73 15.89 -10.74 -3.42
N CYS A 74 15.07 -11.14 -2.44
CA CYS A 74 13.93 -12.01 -2.63
C CYS A 74 12.66 -11.18 -2.54
N PHE A 75 11.76 -11.38 -3.51
CA PHE A 75 10.45 -10.72 -3.56
C PHE A 75 9.35 -11.76 -3.75
N PRO A 76 8.09 -11.46 -3.36
CA PRO A 76 6.96 -12.30 -3.70
C PRO A 76 6.85 -12.49 -5.22
N ALA A 77 6.90 -13.74 -5.67
CA ALA A 77 6.98 -14.11 -7.10
C ALA A 77 5.66 -14.67 -7.65
N GLY A 78 4.59 -14.36 -7.06
CA GLY A 78 3.40 -14.99 -7.53
C GLY A 78 2.25 -14.23 -7.19
N VAL A 79 1.15 -14.82 -7.18
CA VAL A 79 0.03 -14.90 -8.10
C VAL A 79 -0.86 -13.74 -7.70
N ILE A 80 -1.44 -13.00 -8.64
CA ILE A 80 -2.54 -12.09 -8.32
C ILE A 80 -3.78 -12.95 -8.10
N GLY A 81 -4.16 -13.10 -6.84
CA GLY A 81 -5.31 -13.87 -6.38
C GLY A 81 -6.60 -13.05 -6.32
N THR A 82 -7.54 -13.48 -5.49
CA THR A 82 -8.72 -12.71 -5.12
C THR A 82 -8.35 -11.43 -4.38
N THR A 83 -9.28 -10.49 -4.27
CA THR A 83 -9.06 -9.26 -3.49
C THR A 83 -8.65 -9.54 -2.05
N ALA A 84 -9.26 -10.54 -1.39
CA ALA A 84 -8.90 -10.92 -0.03
C ALA A 84 -7.46 -11.46 0.07
N GLU A 85 -7.07 -12.36 -0.84
CA GLU A 85 -5.70 -12.90 -0.90
C GLU A 85 -4.67 -11.79 -1.17
N ASN A 86 -4.96 -10.86 -2.08
CA ASN A 86 -4.09 -9.74 -2.39
C ASN A 86 -3.94 -8.78 -1.21
N LEU A 87 -5.04 -8.48 -0.49
CA LEU A 87 -5.01 -7.65 0.73
C LEU A 87 -4.19 -8.32 1.84
N LYS A 88 -4.32 -9.64 2.01
CA LYS A 88 -3.54 -10.40 2.98
C LYS A 88 -2.05 -10.35 2.66
N GLN A 89 -1.69 -10.66 1.41
CA GLN A 89 -0.28 -10.64 0.97
C GLN A 89 0.33 -9.23 1.08
N ALA A 90 -0.44 -8.18 0.73
CA ALA A 90 0.00 -6.81 0.89
C ALA A 90 0.26 -6.50 2.37
N ALA A 91 -0.70 -6.77 3.27
CA ALA A 91 -0.53 -6.52 4.70
C ALA A 91 0.66 -7.28 5.32
N GLU A 92 0.94 -8.50 4.88
CA GLU A 92 2.10 -9.29 5.32
C GLU A 92 3.43 -8.67 4.82
N GLY A 93 3.45 -8.15 3.60
CA GLY A 93 4.61 -7.42 3.05
C GLY A 93 4.92 -6.16 3.83
N GLU A 94 3.92 -5.30 4.03
CA GLU A 94 4.07 -4.07 4.81
C GLU A 94 4.55 -4.35 6.25
N LEU A 95 3.97 -5.39 6.90
CA LEU A 95 4.41 -5.81 8.24
C LEU A 95 5.89 -6.18 8.26
N TYR A 96 6.38 -6.90 7.27
CA TYR A 96 7.80 -7.26 7.17
C TYR A 96 8.67 -6.01 7.00
N GLU A 97 8.24 -5.06 6.18
CA GLU A 97 9.00 -3.83 5.91
C GLU A 97 9.14 -2.96 7.16
N TRP A 98 8.04 -2.60 7.82
CA TRP A 98 8.12 -1.75 9.00
C TRP A 98 8.54 -2.48 10.27
N GLY A 99 8.24 -3.78 10.38
CA GLY A 99 8.49 -4.56 11.59
C GLY A 99 9.91 -5.13 11.71
N SER A 100 10.61 -5.27 10.59
CA SER A 100 11.94 -5.91 10.54
C SER A 100 12.89 -5.22 9.58
N MET A 101 12.56 -5.19 8.28
CA MET A 101 13.51 -4.82 7.23
C MET A 101 14.02 -3.38 7.38
N TYR A 102 13.15 -2.39 7.46
CA TYR A 102 13.57 -0.98 7.56
C TYR A 102 14.23 -0.63 8.90
N PRO A 103 13.76 -1.14 10.06
CA PRO A 103 14.50 -1.00 11.31
C PRO A 103 15.95 -1.54 11.24
N ASP A 104 16.15 -2.72 10.64
CA ASP A 104 17.48 -3.32 10.50
C ASP A 104 18.36 -2.51 9.53
N PHE A 105 17.77 -2.02 8.43
CA PHE A 105 18.46 -1.17 7.46
C PHE A 105 18.84 0.19 8.07
N ALA A 106 17.98 0.77 8.88
CA ALA A 106 18.25 2.02 9.59
C ALA A 106 19.41 1.85 10.60
N LYS A 107 19.43 0.73 11.33
CA LYS A 107 20.52 0.39 12.26
C LYS A 107 21.85 0.30 11.50
N THR A 108 21.90 -0.47 10.42
CA THR A 108 23.09 -0.62 9.56
C THR A 108 23.58 0.74 9.05
N ALA A 109 22.66 1.58 8.57
CA ALA A 109 23.02 2.90 8.07
C ALA A 109 23.66 3.79 9.14
N ARG A 110 23.20 3.70 10.39
CA ARG A 110 23.83 4.42 11.52
C ARG A 110 25.22 3.89 11.86
N GLU A 111 25.36 2.58 11.90
CA GLU A 111 26.66 1.92 12.16
C GLU A 111 27.71 2.32 11.11
N GLU A 112 27.31 2.52 9.87
CA GLU A 112 28.16 2.97 8.77
C GLU A 112 28.26 4.52 8.66
N GLY A 113 27.59 5.29 9.53
CA GLY A 113 27.67 6.75 9.59
C GLY A 113 26.71 7.50 8.65
N PHE A 114 25.71 6.85 8.10
CA PHE A 114 24.72 7.41 7.19
C PHE A 114 23.41 7.80 7.88
N GLU A 115 23.48 8.66 8.86
CA GLU A 115 22.31 9.08 9.68
C GLU A 115 21.12 9.58 8.85
N ALA A 116 21.38 10.30 7.74
CA ALA A 116 20.32 10.79 6.86
C ALA A 116 19.55 9.64 6.17
N VAL A 117 20.23 8.55 5.82
CA VAL A 117 19.62 7.36 5.24
C VAL A 117 18.82 6.61 6.31
N ALA A 118 19.38 6.44 7.51
CA ALA A 118 18.70 5.79 8.62
C ALA A 118 17.34 6.45 8.94
N LYS A 119 17.33 7.79 9.03
CA LYS A 119 16.09 8.55 9.25
C LYS A 119 15.05 8.36 8.14
N VAL A 120 15.46 8.14 6.91
CA VAL A 120 14.53 7.88 5.80
C VAL A 120 13.93 6.48 5.92
N PHE A 121 14.71 5.45 6.25
CA PHE A 121 14.17 4.12 6.51
C PHE A 121 13.13 4.15 7.65
N GLU A 122 13.43 4.84 8.75
CA GLU A 122 12.50 4.97 9.87
C GLU A 122 11.21 5.73 9.49
N ALA A 123 11.34 6.81 8.71
CA ALA A 123 10.20 7.60 8.28
C ALA A 123 9.28 6.81 7.34
N ILE A 124 9.84 6.06 6.39
CA ILE A 124 9.08 5.20 5.49
C ILE A 124 8.42 4.06 6.28
N ALA A 125 9.10 3.43 7.24
CA ALA A 125 8.50 2.41 8.10
C ALA A 125 7.21 2.89 8.82
N VAL A 126 7.08 4.17 9.11
CA VAL A 126 5.82 4.75 9.65
C VAL A 126 4.69 4.71 8.63
N ALA A 127 5.00 4.95 7.35
CA ALA A 127 4.01 4.86 6.26
C ALA A 127 3.57 3.41 6.05
N GLU A 128 4.52 2.45 6.01
CA GLU A 128 4.22 1.03 5.80
C GLU A 128 3.37 0.45 6.93
N LYS A 129 3.58 0.91 8.17
CA LYS A 129 2.70 0.57 9.29
C LYS A 129 1.25 1.05 9.08
N GLN A 130 1.06 2.20 8.45
CA GLN A 130 -0.29 2.70 8.12
C GLN A 130 -0.88 1.95 6.92
N HIS A 131 -0.07 1.56 5.93
CA HIS A 131 -0.49 0.72 4.81
C HIS A 131 -0.98 -0.64 5.31
N GLU A 132 -0.21 -1.33 6.16
CA GLU A 132 -0.61 -2.58 6.79
C GLU A 132 -1.95 -2.45 7.52
N LYS A 133 -2.09 -1.47 8.39
CA LYS A 133 -3.32 -1.23 9.15
C LYS A 133 -4.52 -1.08 8.22
N ARG A 134 -4.36 -0.32 7.13
CA ARG A 134 -5.40 -0.08 6.14
C ARG A 134 -5.78 -1.37 5.41
N TYR A 135 -4.79 -2.14 4.94
CA TYR A 135 -5.03 -3.42 4.27
C TYR A 135 -5.70 -4.46 5.16
N ARG A 136 -5.30 -4.57 6.44
CA ARG A 136 -5.96 -5.46 7.40
C ARG A 136 -7.41 -5.06 7.66
N GLY A 137 -7.70 -3.77 7.77
CA GLY A 137 -9.06 -3.28 7.95
C GLY A 137 -9.95 -3.59 6.74
N LEU A 138 -9.42 -3.44 5.53
CA LEU A 138 -10.12 -3.79 4.30
C LEU A 138 -10.32 -5.29 4.17
N LEU A 139 -9.31 -6.10 4.48
CA LEU A 139 -9.39 -7.56 4.49
C LEU A 139 -10.49 -8.04 5.43
N ALA A 140 -10.51 -7.55 6.67
CA ALA A 140 -11.55 -7.90 7.63
C ALA A 140 -12.96 -7.58 7.13
N ASN A 141 -13.16 -6.45 6.43
CA ASN A 141 -14.45 -6.13 5.82
C ASN A 141 -14.82 -7.09 4.67
N VAL A 142 -13.86 -7.50 3.84
CA VAL A 142 -14.10 -8.44 2.75
C VAL A 142 -14.47 -9.82 3.30
N GLU A 143 -13.68 -10.34 4.24
CA GLU A 143 -13.90 -11.66 4.86
C GLU A 143 -15.22 -11.73 5.64
N ALA A 144 -15.61 -10.66 6.31
CA ALA A 144 -16.88 -10.57 7.03
C ALA A 144 -18.09 -10.25 6.15
N GLY A 145 -17.90 -9.97 4.84
CA GLY A 145 -18.98 -9.54 3.95
C GLY A 145 -19.57 -8.17 4.32
N THR A 146 -18.79 -7.31 4.98
CA THR A 146 -19.24 -6.04 5.54
C THR A 146 -18.79 -4.81 4.74
N VAL A 147 -18.24 -5.01 3.54
CA VAL A 147 -17.81 -3.88 2.67
C VAL A 147 -19.00 -2.97 2.36
N PHE A 148 -20.15 -3.54 1.97
CA PHE A 148 -21.35 -2.79 1.58
C PHE A 148 -22.49 -2.91 2.59
N LYS A 149 -22.25 -3.49 3.78
CA LYS A 149 -23.23 -3.67 4.83
C LYS A 149 -22.59 -3.44 6.20
N LYS A 150 -23.29 -2.74 7.10
CA LYS A 150 -22.84 -2.49 8.47
C LYS A 150 -23.91 -2.95 9.47
N SER A 151 -23.50 -3.18 10.72
CA SER A 151 -24.40 -3.58 11.81
C SER A 151 -25.29 -2.46 12.31
N LYS A 152 -25.07 -1.23 11.86
CA LYS A 152 -25.86 -0.03 12.19
C LYS A 152 -25.91 0.88 10.96
N LYS A 153 -26.88 1.82 10.97
CA LYS A 153 -26.96 2.84 9.94
C LYS A 153 -25.67 3.66 9.86
N VAL A 154 -25.15 3.82 8.65
CA VAL A 154 -24.03 4.67 8.31
C VAL A 154 -24.40 5.50 7.09
N VAL A 155 -23.58 6.50 6.80
CA VAL A 155 -23.73 7.30 5.57
C VAL A 155 -22.86 6.69 4.49
N TRP A 156 -23.47 6.32 3.37
CA TRP A 156 -22.82 5.80 2.18
C TRP A 156 -22.67 6.90 1.14
N ARG A 157 -21.52 6.96 0.49
CA ARG A 157 -21.23 7.86 -0.63
C ARG A 157 -21.00 7.07 -1.92
N CYS A 158 -21.66 7.45 -3.00
CA CYS A 158 -21.31 6.97 -4.33
C CYS A 158 -20.02 7.67 -4.82
N ARG A 159 -18.95 6.93 -5.03
CA ARG A 159 -17.67 7.45 -5.52
C ARG A 159 -17.74 8.03 -6.93
N ASN A 160 -18.73 7.56 -7.73
CA ASN A 160 -18.89 8.03 -9.11
C ASN A 160 -19.55 9.42 -9.21
N CYS A 161 -20.57 9.70 -8.39
CA CYS A 161 -21.37 10.93 -8.56
C CYS A 161 -21.61 11.73 -7.29
N GLY A 162 -21.10 11.26 -6.12
CA GLY A 162 -21.25 11.96 -4.85
C GLY A 162 -22.63 11.76 -4.18
N TYR A 163 -23.54 10.96 -4.72
CA TYR A 163 -24.83 10.69 -4.08
C TYR A 163 -24.65 10.10 -2.69
N ILE A 164 -25.44 10.57 -1.73
CA ILE A 164 -25.40 10.15 -0.33
C ILE A 164 -26.64 9.33 0.02
N HIS A 165 -26.45 8.24 0.76
CA HIS A 165 -27.51 7.37 1.28
C HIS A 165 -27.26 7.03 2.74
N GLU A 166 -28.26 7.13 3.58
CA GLU A 166 -28.19 6.69 4.98
C GLU A 166 -28.90 5.33 5.14
N GLY A 167 -28.18 4.33 5.66
CA GLY A 167 -28.73 2.99 5.85
C GLY A 167 -27.69 2.01 6.36
N GLU A 168 -28.14 0.81 6.75
CA GLU A 168 -27.25 -0.29 7.14
C GLU A 168 -26.55 -0.91 5.95
N GLU A 169 -27.11 -0.77 4.74
CA GLU A 169 -26.63 -1.36 3.51
C GLU A 169 -26.57 -0.33 2.38
N ALA A 170 -25.49 -0.37 1.61
CA ALA A 170 -25.35 0.45 0.41
C ALA A 170 -26.40 0.04 -0.66
N PRO A 171 -27.00 0.98 -1.41
CA PRO A 171 -27.92 0.66 -2.49
C PRO A 171 -27.31 -0.30 -3.51
N ALA A 172 -28.10 -1.25 -4.04
CA ALA A 172 -27.65 -2.16 -5.09
C ALA A 172 -27.28 -1.39 -6.38
N VAL A 173 -28.00 -0.31 -6.66
CA VAL A 173 -27.76 0.59 -7.79
C VAL A 173 -27.91 2.03 -7.28
N CYS A 174 -26.99 2.90 -7.66
CA CYS A 174 -27.08 4.32 -7.30
C CYS A 174 -28.27 4.98 -8.01
N PRO A 175 -29.23 5.58 -7.27
CA PRO A 175 -30.43 6.18 -7.90
C PRO A 175 -30.10 7.43 -8.71
N ALA A 176 -28.95 8.07 -8.49
CA ALA A 176 -28.57 9.30 -9.18
C ALA A 176 -27.81 9.03 -10.50
N CYS A 177 -27.00 7.96 -10.57
CA CYS A 177 -26.13 7.74 -11.74
C CYS A 177 -26.15 6.31 -12.28
N ALA A 178 -27.03 5.45 -11.76
CA ALA A 178 -27.24 4.07 -12.17
C ALA A 178 -26.00 3.15 -12.10
N HIS A 179 -24.93 3.57 -11.41
CA HIS A 179 -23.75 2.71 -11.16
C HIS A 179 -24.05 1.67 -10.09
N PRO A 180 -23.45 0.47 -10.18
CA PRO A 180 -23.68 -0.60 -9.22
C PRO A 180 -23.12 -0.27 -7.84
N ARG A 181 -23.53 -1.05 -6.82
CA ARG A 181 -23.08 -1.00 -5.42
C ARG A 181 -21.55 -0.94 -5.28
N ALA A 182 -20.81 -1.52 -6.19
CA ALA A 182 -19.36 -1.49 -6.26
C ALA A 182 -18.74 -0.08 -6.05
N HIS A 183 -19.47 0.96 -6.42
CA HIS A 183 -19.06 2.36 -6.30
C HIS A 183 -19.38 3.01 -4.96
N PHE A 184 -19.99 2.31 -4.02
CA PHE A 184 -20.27 2.90 -2.70
C PHE A 184 -19.14 2.64 -1.71
N GLU A 185 -18.98 3.60 -0.81
CA GLU A 185 -18.13 3.51 0.37
C GLU A 185 -18.82 4.19 1.55
N VAL A 186 -18.38 3.89 2.78
CA VAL A 186 -18.78 4.67 3.95
C VAL A 186 -18.17 6.07 3.81
N LEU A 187 -19.00 7.10 3.96
CA LEU A 187 -18.54 8.49 3.88
C LEU A 187 -17.51 8.77 4.97
N ALA A 188 -16.37 9.30 4.59
CA ALA A 188 -15.39 9.89 5.49
C ALA A 188 -15.39 11.42 5.26
N GLU A 189 -15.61 12.17 6.33
CA GLU A 189 -15.53 13.63 6.35
C GLU A 189 -14.23 14.01 7.07
N ASN A 190 -13.21 14.31 6.32
CA ASN A 190 -11.85 14.57 6.81
C ASN A 190 -11.30 15.95 6.37
N TRP A 191 -12.21 16.88 6.07
CA TRP A 191 -11.91 18.28 5.78
C TRP A 191 -12.37 19.21 6.89
#